data_045d0ce3b7da4ba6dd7cff27772f9933
#
_entry.id   045d0ce3b7da4ba6dd7cff27772f9933
#
_cell.length_a   1.000
_cell.length_b   1.000
_cell.length_c   1.000
_cell.angle_alpha   90.00
_cell.angle_beta   90.00
_cell.angle_gamma   90.00
#
_symmetry.space_group_name_H-M   'P 1'
#
loop_
_entity.id
_entity.type
_entity.pdbx_description
1 polymer ?
#
loop_
_entity_poly.entity_id
_entity_poly.type
_entity_poly.pdbx_seq_one_letter_code
_entity_poly.pdbx_strand_id
1 'polypeptide(L)'
;LILGGDLGETGDHLRAVFAAFLPRFRQLVWVPGNHELWTSREDGELLAGPAKYQRLVDLCREHGVLTPEDPYPIWTGAGGPHRIAPLFLLYDYSMRPAEVSREHAVRWASETGVVAADEFRIEPAPFTDLPAWCAARLDLTRARLASEAPDLPTILINHWPLREDLIHLPRIPRYTLWCGTRATHDWHLRHRARVVVSGHLHTRRTDWIDGVRFEEVSLGYPRHWRQDLGIDLHLRTILPEPDPDAPSVPRYLGPRPP
;
A
#
# COMPACT_ATOMS: atom_id res chain seq x y z
N LEU A 1 -13.59 -6.42 0.11
CA LEU A 1 -12.65 -5.79 1.06
C LEU A 1 -11.32 -5.54 0.37
N ILE A 2 -10.75 -4.34 0.56
CA ILE A 2 -9.38 -3.99 0.14
C ILE A 2 -8.45 -4.24 1.32
N LEU A 3 -7.38 -4.99 1.09
CA LEU A 3 -6.30 -5.27 2.01
C LEU A 3 -5.07 -4.48 1.53
N GLY A 4 -4.77 -3.39 2.23
CA GLY A 4 -3.81 -2.35 1.81
C GLY A 4 -2.33 -2.67 2.07
N GLY A 5 -1.97 -3.94 2.27
CA GLY A 5 -0.62 -4.38 2.59
C GLY A 5 -0.30 -4.37 4.09
N ASP A 6 0.87 -4.91 4.43
CA ASP A 6 1.34 -5.08 5.80
C ASP A 6 0.40 -5.92 6.68
N LEU A 7 -0.14 -7.00 6.11
CA LEU A 7 -0.94 -7.98 6.83
C LEU A 7 -0.05 -8.89 7.70
N GLY A 8 1.21 -9.00 7.35
CA GLY A 8 2.20 -9.80 8.04
C GLY A 8 3.47 -10.03 7.22
N GLU A 9 4.31 -10.94 7.68
CA GLU A 9 5.64 -11.18 7.09
C GLU A 9 5.71 -12.52 6.33
N THR A 10 4.71 -13.40 6.51
CA THR A 10 4.72 -14.78 6.00
C THR A 10 3.39 -15.15 5.35
N GLY A 11 3.39 -16.21 4.54
CA GLY A 11 2.18 -16.77 3.96
C GLY A 11 1.15 -17.20 5.01
N ASP A 12 1.60 -17.67 6.18
CA ASP A 12 0.68 -18.05 7.27
C ASP A 12 -0.08 -16.85 7.85
N HIS A 13 0.56 -15.69 7.93
CA HIS A 13 -0.13 -14.46 8.34
C HIS A 13 -1.23 -14.10 7.32
N LEU A 14 -0.95 -14.20 6.01
CA LEU A 14 -1.95 -13.97 4.99
C LEU A 14 -3.10 -14.97 5.08
N ARG A 15 -2.79 -16.28 5.25
CA ARG A 15 -3.83 -17.32 5.43
C ARG A 15 -4.75 -17.02 6.62
N ALA A 16 -4.18 -16.57 7.75
CA ALA A 16 -4.96 -16.20 8.93
C ALA A 16 -5.91 -15.04 8.65
N VAL A 17 -5.44 -14.00 7.92
CA VAL A 17 -6.28 -12.87 7.50
C VAL A 17 -7.37 -13.34 6.53
N PHE A 18 -7.03 -14.18 5.54
CA PHE A 18 -8.01 -14.69 4.58
C PHE A 18 -9.09 -15.54 5.28
N ALA A 19 -8.70 -16.40 6.23
CA ALA A 19 -9.65 -17.19 7.01
C ALA A 19 -10.63 -16.31 7.80
N ALA A 20 -10.16 -15.16 8.31
CA ALA A 20 -11.01 -14.24 9.06
C ALA A 20 -11.99 -13.44 8.18
N PHE A 21 -11.59 -13.08 6.95
CA PHE A 21 -12.37 -12.12 6.14
C PHE A 21 -13.10 -12.74 4.94
N LEU A 22 -12.65 -13.85 4.37
CA LEU A 22 -13.39 -14.52 3.28
C LEU A 22 -14.85 -14.89 3.61
N PRO A 23 -15.17 -15.33 4.83
CA PRO A 23 -16.57 -15.58 5.19
C PRO A 23 -17.45 -14.33 5.27
N ARG A 24 -16.84 -13.13 5.37
CA ARG A 24 -17.53 -11.86 5.62
C ARG A 24 -17.65 -10.99 4.36
N PHE A 25 -16.78 -11.17 3.38
CA PHE A 25 -16.70 -10.34 2.17
C PHE A 25 -16.72 -11.22 0.93
N ARG A 26 -17.54 -10.83 -0.05
CA ARG A 26 -17.68 -11.57 -1.31
C ARG A 26 -16.38 -11.62 -2.11
N GLN A 27 -15.54 -10.60 -2.02
CA GLN A 27 -14.26 -10.51 -2.71
C GLN A 27 -13.23 -9.80 -1.84
N LEU A 28 -12.05 -10.35 -1.79
CA LEU A 28 -10.86 -9.70 -1.24
C LEU A 28 -9.96 -9.25 -2.39
N VAL A 29 -9.38 -8.06 -2.23
CA VAL A 29 -8.35 -7.50 -3.12
C VAL A 29 -7.15 -7.15 -2.26
N TRP A 30 -5.99 -7.68 -2.57
CA TRP A 30 -4.77 -7.48 -1.82
C TRP A 30 -3.71 -6.74 -2.63
N VAL A 31 -2.93 -5.91 -1.97
CA VAL A 31 -1.67 -5.35 -2.46
C VAL A 31 -0.56 -5.64 -1.44
N PRO A 32 0.68 -5.90 -1.86
CA PRO A 32 1.76 -6.15 -0.93
C PRO A 32 2.21 -4.86 -0.23
N GLY A 33 2.51 -4.96 1.06
CA GLY A 33 3.30 -3.97 1.78
C GLY A 33 4.76 -4.39 1.87
N ASN A 34 5.57 -3.60 2.57
CA ASN A 34 6.99 -3.92 2.74
C ASN A 34 7.20 -5.15 3.64
N HIS A 35 6.37 -5.34 4.65
CA HIS A 35 6.49 -6.50 5.55
C HIS A 35 6.29 -7.83 4.83
N GLU A 36 5.37 -7.92 3.87
CA GLU A 36 5.21 -9.10 3.05
C GLU A 36 6.44 -9.39 2.18
N LEU A 37 7.19 -8.36 1.79
CA LEU A 37 8.38 -8.51 0.93
C LEU A 37 9.66 -8.83 1.70
N TRP A 38 9.65 -8.74 3.03
CA TRP A 38 10.81 -9.10 3.83
C TRP A 38 11.21 -10.55 3.61
N THR A 39 12.49 -10.76 3.36
CA THR A 39 13.06 -12.10 3.18
C THR A 39 12.74 -12.98 4.39
N SER A 40 12.17 -14.14 4.14
CA SER A 40 11.77 -15.09 5.18
C SER A 40 12.06 -16.53 4.77
N ARG A 41 12.09 -17.44 5.74
CA ARG A 41 12.06 -18.87 5.50
C ARG A 41 10.65 -19.39 5.70
N GLU A 42 10.11 -20.02 4.67
CA GLU A 42 8.78 -20.62 4.68
C GLU A 42 8.89 -22.03 4.08
N ASP A 43 8.32 -23.03 4.74
CA ASP A 43 8.36 -24.44 4.32
C ASP A 43 9.80 -24.95 4.00
N GLY A 44 10.81 -24.41 4.72
CA GLY A 44 12.21 -24.77 4.53
C GLY A 44 12.94 -24.00 3.42
N GLU A 45 12.22 -23.26 2.58
CA GLU A 45 12.79 -22.45 1.50
C GLU A 45 13.05 -21.01 1.94
N LEU A 46 14.13 -20.41 1.42
CA LEU A 46 14.38 -18.97 1.59
C LEU A 46 13.67 -18.22 0.48
N LEU A 47 12.64 -17.46 0.86
CA LEU A 47 11.87 -16.64 -0.07
C LEU A 47 12.30 -15.18 0.03
N ALA A 48 12.63 -14.58 -1.11
CA ALA A 48 13.10 -13.21 -1.22
C ALA A 48 12.65 -12.56 -2.53
N GLY A 49 12.59 -11.25 -2.57
CA GLY A 49 12.39 -10.43 -3.76
C GLY A 49 11.18 -10.83 -4.61
N PRO A 50 11.31 -10.80 -5.95
CA PRO A 50 10.25 -11.19 -6.86
C PRO A 50 9.74 -12.62 -6.68
N ALA A 51 10.60 -13.56 -6.27
CA ALA A 51 10.18 -14.94 -6.03
C ALA A 51 9.24 -15.04 -4.81
N LYS A 52 9.56 -14.30 -3.72
CA LYS A 52 8.65 -14.20 -2.58
C LYS A 52 7.33 -13.54 -2.97
N TYR A 53 7.38 -12.43 -3.68
CA TYR A 53 6.16 -11.77 -4.17
C TYR A 53 5.29 -12.71 -4.99
N GLN A 54 5.89 -13.44 -5.96
CA GLN A 54 5.14 -14.42 -6.78
C GLN A 54 4.50 -15.52 -5.92
N ARG A 55 5.22 -16.05 -4.93
CA ARG A 55 4.66 -17.05 -4.00
C ARG A 55 3.45 -16.53 -3.25
N LEU A 56 3.46 -15.25 -2.84
CA LEU A 56 2.31 -14.61 -2.18
C LEU A 56 1.16 -14.35 -3.16
N VAL A 57 1.43 -14.00 -4.42
CA VAL A 57 0.42 -13.91 -5.48
C VAL A 57 -0.26 -15.26 -5.69
N ASP A 58 0.51 -16.34 -5.79
CA ASP A 58 -0.03 -17.69 -5.96
C ASP A 58 -0.90 -18.10 -4.76
N LEU A 59 -0.44 -17.81 -3.54
CA LEU A 59 -1.23 -18.03 -2.32
C LEU A 59 -2.55 -17.24 -2.34
N CYS A 60 -2.54 -15.98 -2.75
CA CYS A 60 -3.76 -15.19 -2.90
C CYS A 60 -4.73 -15.86 -3.87
N ARG A 61 -4.24 -16.31 -5.03
CA ARG A 61 -5.04 -16.97 -6.06
C ARG A 61 -5.63 -18.31 -5.58
N GLU A 62 -4.87 -19.09 -4.82
CA GLU A 62 -5.35 -20.33 -4.18
C GLU A 62 -6.60 -20.07 -3.31
N HIS A 63 -6.72 -18.87 -2.74
CA HIS A 63 -7.83 -18.46 -1.88
C HIS A 63 -8.87 -17.57 -2.59
N GLY A 64 -8.76 -17.35 -3.90
CA GLY A 64 -9.68 -16.48 -4.65
C GLY A 64 -9.52 -14.99 -4.33
N VAL A 65 -8.37 -14.58 -3.78
CA VAL A 65 -8.04 -13.18 -3.49
C VAL A 65 -7.37 -12.55 -4.70
N LEU A 66 -7.87 -11.40 -5.15
CA LEU A 66 -7.30 -10.67 -6.30
C LEU A 66 -6.04 -9.91 -5.89
N THR A 67 -5.10 -9.86 -6.83
CA THR A 67 -3.77 -9.27 -6.65
C THR A 67 -3.47 -8.22 -7.72
N PRO A 68 -2.36 -7.47 -7.62
CA PRO A 68 -1.89 -6.60 -8.69
C PRO A 68 -1.64 -7.31 -10.04
N GLU A 69 -1.51 -8.63 -10.06
CA GLU A 69 -1.23 -9.41 -11.28
C GLU A 69 -2.52 -9.93 -11.97
N ASP A 70 -3.69 -9.75 -11.34
CA ASP A 70 -4.96 -10.20 -11.88
C ASP A 70 -5.67 -9.08 -12.67
N PRO A 71 -6.62 -9.38 -13.56
CA PRO A 71 -7.44 -8.36 -14.21
C PRO A 71 -8.10 -7.44 -13.19
N TYR A 72 -8.13 -6.14 -13.47
CA TYR A 72 -8.76 -5.17 -12.58
C TYR A 72 -10.28 -5.36 -12.55
N PRO A 73 -10.88 -5.73 -11.41
CA PRO A 73 -12.33 -5.95 -11.34
C PRO A 73 -13.09 -4.63 -11.44
N ILE A 74 -14.30 -4.71 -11.97
CA ILE A 74 -15.23 -3.59 -12.01
C ILE A 74 -16.18 -3.70 -10.82
N TRP A 75 -16.17 -2.69 -9.97
CA TRP A 75 -17.19 -2.50 -8.95
C TRP A 75 -18.48 -2.00 -9.59
N THR A 76 -19.60 -2.64 -9.27
CA THR A 76 -20.93 -2.29 -9.79
C THR A 76 -21.95 -2.03 -8.69
N GLY A 77 -21.49 -1.93 -7.45
CA GLY A 77 -22.35 -1.67 -6.28
C GLY A 77 -22.64 -0.19 -6.06
N ALA A 78 -23.01 0.15 -4.83
CA ALA A 78 -23.30 1.53 -4.43
C ALA A 78 -22.13 2.46 -4.75
N GLY A 79 -22.42 3.69 -5.19
CA GLY A 79 -21.43 4.64 -5.69
C GLY A 79 -21.18 4.57 -7.20
N GLY A 80 -21.78 3.59 -7.89
CA GLY A 80 -21.69 3.41 -9.34
C GLY A 80 -20.43 2.63 -9.79
N PRO A 81 -20.30 2.41 -11.11
CA PRO A 81 -19.23 1.55 -11.64
C PRO A 81 -17.87 2.24 -11.52
N HIS A 82 -16.91 1.50 -10.95
CA HIS A 82 -15.52 1.92 -10.81
C HIS A 82 -14.57 0.76 -11.11
N ARG A 83 -13.45 1.03 -11.74
CA ARG A 83 -12.36 0.06 -11.87
C ARG A 83 -11.58 0.02 -10.56
N ILE A 84 -11.43 -1.16 -9.99
CA ILE A 84 -10.61 -1.38 -8.80
C ILE A 84 -9.22 -1.80 -9.28
N ALA A 85 -8.23 -0.94 -9.09
CA ALA A 85 -6.88 -1.16 -9.60
C ALA A 85 -5.89 -1.39 -8.45
N PRO A 86 -5.72 -2.64 -7.99
CA PRO A 86 -4.62 -2.98 -7.09
C PRO A 86 -3.29 -2.84 -7.83
N LEU A 87 -2.35 -2.13 -7.23
CA LEU A 87 -1.04 -1.86 -7.77
C LEU A 87 0.03 -2.51 -6.88
N PHE A 88 1.18 -2.76 -7.47
CA PHE A 88 2.41 -3.05 -6.74
C PHE A 88 3.50 -2.12 -7.21
N LEU A 89 3.72 -1.07 -6.44
CA LEU A 89 4.78 -0.09 -6.62
C LEU A 89 5.57 0.01 -5.32
N LEU A 90 6.87 0.14 -5.45
CA LEU A 90 7.82 0.26 -4.35
C LEU A 90 8.24 1.72 -4.13
N TYR A 91 9.44 1.92 -3.63
CA TYR A 91 10.09 3.21 -3.48
C TYR A 91 11.45 3.19 -4.22
N ASP A 92 11.96 4.36 -4.57
CA ASP A 92 13.16 4.51 -5.40
C ASP A 92 14.12 5.59 -4.87
N TYR A 93 13.93 6.02 -3.63
CA TYR A 93 14.64 7.12 -2.98
C TYR A 93 14.49 8.47 -3.69
N SER A 94 13.55 8.62 -4.62
CA SER A 94 13.33 9.90 -5.32
C SER A 94 12.80 11.00 -4.40
N MET A 95 12.15 10.65 -3.29
CA MET A 95 11.59 11.57 -2.30
C MET A 95 12.66 12.13 -1.33
N ARG A 96 13.93 12.13 -1.74
CA ARG A 96 15.03 12.81 -1.03
C ARG A 96 15.13 14.28 -1.45
N PRO A 97 15.82 15.12 -0.66
CA PRO A 97 16.18 16.47 -1.10
C PRO A 97 16.99 16.46 -2.40
N ALA A 98 16.83 17.50 -3.21
CA ALA A 98 17.47 17.58 -4.53
C ALA A 98 19.01 17.62 -4.45
N GLU A 99 19.55 18.17 -3.37
CA GLU A 99 20.98 18.26 -3.09
C GLU A 99 21.62 16.93 -2.63
N VAL A 100 20.81 15.95 -2.28
CA VAL A 100 21.28 14.63 -1.88
C VAL A 100 21.27 13.70 -3.09
N SER A 101 22.41 13.15 -3.48
CA SER A 101 22.44 12.16 -4.57
C SER A 101 21.77 10.84 -4.15
N ARG A 102 21.34 10.04 -5.13
CA ARG A 102 20.70 8.73 -4.85
C ARG A 102 21.60 7.80 -4.05
N GLU A 103 22.88 7.76 -4.39
CA GLU A 103 23.90 6.92 -3.75
C GLU A 103 24.12 7.30 -2.28
N HIS A 104 23.87 8.56 -1.91
CA HIS A 104 24.02 9.06 -0.55
C HIS A 104 22.69 9.11 0.23
N ALA A 105 21.56 8.75 -0.38
CA ALA A 105 20.24 8.93 0.19
C ALA A 105 20.05 8.18 1.53
N VAL A 106 20.40 6.90 1.58
CA VAL A 106 20.28 6.07 2.80
C VAL A 106 21.23 6.58 3.89
N ARG A 107 22.47 6.96 3.53
CA ARG A 107 23.42 7.56 4.47
C ARG A 107 22.87 8.88 5.03
N TRP A 108 22.36 9.76 4.17
CA TRP A 108 21.70 10.99 4.59
C TRP A 108 20.57 10.76 5.59
N ALA A 109 19.71 9.76 5.34
CA ALA A 109 18.63 9.44 6.28
C ALA A 109 19.18 8.93 7.61
N SER A 110 20.21 8.06 7.59
CA SER A 110 20.83 7.47 8.78
C SER A 110 21.48 8.47 9.73
N GLU A 111 21.88 9.65 9.24
CA GLU A 111 22.46 10.73 10.07
C GLU A 111 21.51 11.20 11.19
N THR A 112 20.21 10.98 11.05
CA THR A 112 19.21 11.29 12.08
C THR A 112 18.79 10.06 12.90
N GLY A 113 19.50 8.94 12.77
CA GLY A 113 19.17 7.67 13.42
C GLY A 113 17.98 6.96 12.76
N VAL A 114 17.60 7.34 11.55
CA VAL A 114 16.46 6.76 10.82
C VAL A 114 16.96 5.89 9.69
N VAL A 115 16.66 4.58 9.78
CA VAL A 115 16.88 3.62 8.69
C VAL A 115 15.68 2.67 8.67
N ALA A 116 15.08 2.48 7.50
CA ALA A 116 14.01 1.51 7.35
C ALA A 116 14.56 0.08 7.48
N ALA A 117 13.82 -0.81 8.13
CA ALA A 117 14.18 -2.22 8.23
C ALA A 117 14.30 -2.89 6.87
N ASP A 118 13.64 -2.36 5.87
CA ASP A 118 13.63 -2.83 4.48
C ASP A 118 15.03 -2.91 3.88
N GLU A 119 15.94 -1.97 4.25
CA GLU A 119 17.34 -1.97 3.80
C GLU A 119 18.10 -3.26 4.16
N PHE A 120 17.63 -3.96 5.18
CA PHE A 120 18.26 -5.19 5.68
C PHE A 120 17.38 -6.42 5.48
N ARG A 121 16.12 -6.24 5.12
CA ARG A 121 15.15 -7.33 5.06
C ARG A 121 14.58 -7.62 3.69
N ILE A 122 14.67 -6.68 2.74
CA ILE A 122 14.23 -6.92 1.36
C ILE A 122 15.46 -7.21 0.49
N GLU A 123 15.55 -8.43 0.00
CA GLU A 123 16.55 -8.84 -1.00
C GLU A 123 15.92 -8.66 -2.39
N PRO A 124 16.37 -7.70 -3.23
CA PRO A 124 15.72 -7.40 -4.50
C PRO A 124 16.10 -8.32 -5.65
N ALA A 125 17.04 -9.26 -5.47
CA ALA A 125 17.50 -10.11 -6.57
C ALA A 125 16.35 -10.75 -7.37
N PRO A 126 16.39 -10.79 -8.70
CA PRO A 126 17.55 -10.54 -9.57
C PRO A 126 17.81 -9.07 -9.94
N PHE A 127 17.05 -8.12 -9.41
CA PHE A 127 17.33 -6.70 -9.61
C PHE A 127 18.57 -6.28 -8.82
N THR A 128 19.28 -5.27 -9.31
CA THR A 128 20.51 -4.75 -8.68
C THR A 128 20.26 -4.07 -7.35
N ASP A 129 19.08 -3.45 -7.20
CA ASP A 129 18.65 -2.71 -6.02
C ASP A 129 17.12 -2.54 -6.01
N LEU A 130 16.57 -2.05 -4.90
CA LEU A 130 15.14 -1.76 -4.79
C LEU A 130 14.64 -0.71 -5.78
N PRO A 131 15.37 0.40 -6.07
CA PRO A 131 15.00 1.31 -7.14
C PRO A 131 14.88 0.66 -8.53
N ALA A 132 15.74 -0.30 -8.88
CA ALA A 132 15.63 -1.01 -10.15
C ALA A 132 14.37 -1.88 -10.19
N TRP A 133 14.04 -2.56 -9.10
CA TRP A 133 12.77 -3.28 -8.99
C TRP A 133 11.57 -2.34 -9.05
N CYS A 134 11.61 -1.21 -8.35
CA CYS A 134 10.59 -0.18 -8.44
C CYS A 134 10.37 0.30 -9.87
N ALA A 135 11.45 0.58 -10.63
CA ALA A 135 11.37 1.02 -12.02
C ALA A 135 10.66 -0.03 -12.91
N ALA A 136 11.02 -1.31 -12.77
CA ALA A 136 10.36 -2.39 -13.49
C ALA A 136 8.86 -2.49 -13.15
N ARG A 137 8.50 -2.32 -11.88
CA ARG A 137 7.09 -2.31 -11.46
C ARG A 137 6.33 -1.08 -11.98
N LEU A 138 6.96 0.08 -12.03
CA LEU A 138 6.39 1.29 -12.63
C LEU A 138 6.05 1.07 -14.10
N ASP A 139 6.98 0.52 -14.87
CA ASP A 139 6.80 0.29 -16.31
C ASP A 139 5.68 -0.72 -16.58
N LEU A 140 5.67 -1.83 -15.84
CA LEU A 140 4.61 -2.83 -15.93
C LEU A 140 3.24 -2.21 -15.59
N THR A 141 3.15 -1.48 -14.50
CA THR A 141 1.89 -0.89 -14.03
C THR A 141 1.40 0.19 -14.98
N ARG A 142 2.29 1.02 -15.54
CA ARG A 142 1.93 2.00 -16.58
C ARG A 142 1.34 1.33 -17.81
N ALA A 143 1.98 0.26 -18.30
CA ALA A 143 1.50 -0.49 -19.46
C ALA A 143 0.10 -1.09 -19.19
N ARG A 144 -0.10 -1.67 -18.02
CA ARG A 144 -1.40 -2.24 -17.62
C ARG A 144 -2.49 -1.18 -17.53
N LEU A 145 -2.24 -0.08 -16.80
CA LEU A 145 -3.22 0.99 -16.68
C LEU A 145 -3.53 1.66 -18.03
N ALA A 146 -2.54 1.76 -18.93
CA ALA A 146 -2.74 2.29 -20.28
C ALA A 146 -3.54 1.35 -21.19
N SER A 147 -3.56 0.05 -20.94
CA SER A 147 -4.36 -0.92 -21.69
C SER A 147 -5.84 -0.94 -21.28
N GLU A 148 -6.18 -0.32 -20.15
CA GLU A 148 -7.55 -0.26 -19.65
C GLU A 148 -8.37 0.78 -20.40
N ALA A 149 -9.63 0.46 -20.66
CA ALA A 149 -10.54 1.41 -21.29
C ALA A 149 -10.75 2.65 -20.39
N PRO A 150 -10.67 3.88 -20.93
CA PRO A 150 -10.69 5.11 -20.13
C PRO A 150 -12.10 5.57 -19.71
N ASP A 151 -13.10 4.70 -19.84
CA ASP A 151 -14.51 5.01 -19.64
C ASP A 151 -14.96 5.04 -18.17
N LEU A 152 -14.22 4.38 -17.29
CA LEU A 152 -14.56 4.28 -15.87
C LEU A 152 -13.59 5.08 -14.99
N PRO A 153 -14.11 5.71 -13.92
CA PRO A 153 -13.27 6.21 -12.85
C PRO A 153 -12.57 5.03 -12.14
N THR A 154 -11.41 5.30 -11.55
CA THR A 154 -10.61 4.25 -10.91
C THR A 154 -10.53 4.44 -9.40
N ILE A 155 -10.37 3.33 -8.70
CA ILE A 155 -9.88 3.26 -7.32
C ILE A 155 -8.46 2.70 -7.42
N LEU A 156 -7.46 3.57 -7.26
CA LEU A 156 -6.05 3.15 -7.25
C LEU A 156 -5.70 2.68 -5.85
N ILE A 157 -5.09 1.52 -5.74
CA ILE A 157 -4.70 0.93 -4.46
C ILE A 157 -3.23 0.59 -4.52
N ASN A 158 -2.42 1.16 -3.66
CA ASN A 158 -1.00 0.82 -3.50
C ASN A 158 -0.66 0.91 -2.02
N HIS A 159 0.26 0.09 -1.53
CA HIS A 159 0.67 0.18 -0.13
C HIS A 159 1.35 1.52 0.18
N TRP A 160 2.34 1.89 -0.63
CA TRP A 160 3.01 3.19 -0.49
C TRP A 160 2.17 4.31 -1.09
N PRO A 161 2.15 5.51 -0.46
CA PRO A 161 1.49 6.69 -1.02
C PRO A 161 1.97 7.01 -2.44
N LEU A 162 1.05 7.44 -3.31
CA LEU A 162 1.41 7.85 -4.67
C LEU A 162 1.98 9.28 -4.75
N ARG A 163 1.93 10.04 -3.64
CA ARG A 163 2.33 11.45 -3.61
C ARG A 163 3.15 11.75 -2.36
N GLU A 164 4.24 12.50 -2.55
CA GLU A 164 5.14 12.91 -1.47
C GLU A 164 4.48 13.88 -0.47
N ASP A 165 3.60 14.77 -0.94
CA ASP A 165 2.90 15.75 -0.12
C ASP A 165 1.84 15.15 0.84
N LEU A 166 1.53 13.87 0.71
CA LEU A 166 0.71 13.10 1.66
C LEU A 166 1.51 12.53 2.83
N ILE A 167 2.85 12.55 2.75
CA ILE A 167 3.71 11.95 3.75
C ILE A 167 3.91 12.93 4.91
N HIS A 168 3.24 12.65 6.02
CA HIS A 168 3.25 13.51 7.19
C HIS A 168 3.89 12.81 8.38
N LEU A 169 5.23 12.83 8.43
CA LEU A 169 6.05 12.14 9.43
C LEU A 169 6.95 13.13 10.21
N PRO A 170 6.39 14.06 11.00
CA PRO A 170 7.15 15.15 11.62
C PRO A 170 8.22 14.69 12.59
N ARG A 171 8.08 13.50 13.19
CA ARG A 171 9.06 12.94 14.13
C ARG A 171 10.24 12.27 13.43
N ILE A 172 10.05 11.80 12.21
CA ILE A 172 11.03 11.06 11.41
C ILE A 172 11.00 11.53 9.95
N PRO A 173 11.22 12.83 9.65
CA PRO A 173 10.96 13.38 8.33
C PRO A 173 11.80 12.73 7.22
N ARG A 174 13.01 12.24 7.52
CA ARG A 174 13.84 11.55 6.54
C ARG A 174 13.37 10.14 6.19
N TYR A 175 12.39 9.60 6.92
CA TYR A 175 11.74 8.33 6.58
C TYR A 175 10.94 8.41 5.26
N THR A 176 10.62 9.60 4.79
CA THR A 176 10.03 9.87 3.46
C THR A 176 10.79 9.15 2.33
N LEU A 177 12.09 8.93 2.51
CA LEU A 177 12.94 8.22 1.55
C LEU A 177 12.37 6.86 1.14
N TRP A 178 11.69 6.16 2.06
CA TRP A 178 11.13 4.81 1.87
C TRP A 178 9.61 4.80 1.65
N CYS A 179 9.02 5.95 1.35
CA CYS A 179 7.56 6.07 1.31
C CYS A 179 6.97 6.13 -0.11
N GLY A 180 7.72 5.74 -1.13
CA GLY A 180 7.22 5.68 -2.50
C GLY A 180 8.12 6.36 -3.52
N THR A 181 7.54 6.82 -4.62
CA THR A 181 8.27 7.41 -5.74
C THR A 181 7.59 8.68 -6.26
N ARG A 182 8.38 9.68 -6.65
CA ARG A 182 7.85 10.88 -7.32
C ARG A 182 7.26 10.60 -8.70
N ALA A 183 7.59 9.44 -9.30
CA ALA A 183 7.11 9.06 -10.63
C ALA A 183 5.58 8.85 -10.70
N THR A 184 4.91 8.73 -9.56
CA THR A 184 3.45 8.50 -9.45
C THR A 184 2.66 9.74 -9.05
N HIS A 185 3.33 10.89 -8.88
CA HIS A 185 2.74 12.10 -8.30
C HIS A 185 1.43 12.55 -8.96
N ASP A 186 1.31 12.39 -10.27
CA ASP A 186 0.14 12.80 -11.06
C ASP A 186 -0.76 11.65 -11.51
N TRP A 187 -0.53 10.42 -11.03
CA TRP A 187 -1.28 9.23 -11.46
C TRP A 187 -2.78 9.32 -11.11
N HIS A 188 -3.13 9.98 -10.03
CA HIS A 188 -4.53 10.20 -9.66
C HIS A 188 -5.30 10.97 -10.76
N LEU A 189 -4.65 11.92 -11.45
CA LEU A 189 -5.23 12.63 -12.59
C LEU A 189 -5.15 11.79 -13.87
N ARG A 190 -3.97 11.25 -14.19
CA ARG A 190 -3.74 10.47 -15.42
C ARG A 190 -4.68 9.28 -15.56
N HIS A 191 -4.99 8.62 -14.45
CA HIS A 191 -5.81 7.42 -14.44
C HIS A 191 -7.21 7.67 -13.87
N ARG A 192 -7.65 8.95 -13.85
CA ARG A 192 -9.02 9.36 -13.47
C ARG A 192 -9.43 8.74 -12.12
N ALA A 193 -8.55 8.79 -11.13
CA ALA A 193 -8.85 8.25 -9.82
C ALA A 193 -10.00 9.02 -9.16
N ARG A 194 -10.96 8.29 -8.61
CA ARG A 194 -11.96 8.83 -7.69
C ARG A 194 -11.45 8.78 -6.26
N VAL A 195 -10.77 7.67 -5.94
CA VAL A 195 -10.12 7.47 -4.65
C VAL A 195 -8.76 6.82 -4.88
N VAL A 196 -7.78 7.22 -4.08
CA VAL A 196 -6.49 6.54 -3.95
C VAL A 196 -6.40 6.00 -2.53
N VAL A 197 -6.12 4.70 -2.40
CA VAL A 197 -5.98 4.02 -1.11
C VAL A 197 -4.51 3.68 -0.89
N SER A 198 -3.99 4.03 0.26
CA SER A 198 -2.63 3.68 0.68
C SER A 198 -2.56 3.24 2.15
N GLY A 199 -1.46 2.63 2.51
CA GLY A 199 -1.08 2.29 3.87
C GLY A 199 0.27 2.89 4.25
N HIS A 200 1.12 2.09 4.93
CA HIS A 200 2.53 2.37 5.21
C HIS A 200 2.82 3.45 6.28
N LEU A 201 2.11 4.56 6.26
CA LEU A 201 2.43 5.72 7.11
C LEU A 201 1.90 5.63 8.54
N HIS A 202 0.97 4.73 8.82
CA HIS A 202 0.28 4.59 10.12
C HIS A 202 -0.38 5.90 10.61
N THR A 203 -0.84 6.74 9.69
CA THR A 203 -1.43 8.06 10.03
C THR A 203 -2.95 8.07 9.96
N ARG A 204 -3.57 7.11 9.27
CA ARG A 204 -5.03 6.92 9.16
C ARG A 204 -5.79 8.20 8.87
N ARG A 205 -5.51 8.82 7.73
CA ARG A 205 -6.09 10.12 7.37
C ARG A 205 -6.77 10.08 6.01
N THR A 206 -7.63 11.03 5.78
CA THR A 206 -8.22 11.35 4.48
C THR A 206 -7.74 12.71 4.04
N ASP A 207 -7.29 12.82 2.82
CA ASP A 207 -6.91 14.07 2.18
C ASP A 207 -7.66 14.24 0.86
N TRP A 208 -7.83 15.49 0.43
CA TRP A 208 -8.42 15.84 -0.83
C TRP A 208 -7.44 16.70 -1.63
N ILE A 209 -7.06 16.21 -2.80
CA ILE A 209 -6.14 16.90 -3.71
C ILE A 209 -6.73 16.77 -5.11
N ASP A 210 -6.85 17.90 -5.83
CA ASP A 210 -7.38 17.96 -7.20
C ASP A 210 -8.77 17.30 -7.36
N GLY A 211 -9.61 17.36 -6.32
CA GLY A 211 -10.92 16.73 -6.30
C GLY A 211 -10.90 15.21 -6.14
N VAL A 212 -9.74 14.61 -5.88
CA VAL A 212 -9.56 13.18 -5.62
C VAL A 212 -9.37 12.95 -4.13
N ARG A 213 -10.04 11.93 -3.59
CA ARG A 213 -9.91 11.51 -2.20
C ARG A 213 -8.75 10.54 -2.02
N PHE A 214 -7.88 10.81 -1.07
CA PHE A 214 -6.78 9.95 -0.67
C PHE A 214 -7.05 9.38 0.71
N GLU A 215 -7.05 8.06 0.84
CA GLU A 215 -7.30 7.34 2.09
C GLU A 215 -6.05 6.58 2.51
N GLU A 216 -5.41 7.05 3.58
CA GLU A 216 -4.40 6.28 4.29
C GLU A 216 -5.12 5.38 5.30
N VAL A 217 -5.08 4.06 5.09
CA VAL A 217 -5.95 3.10 5.79
C VAL A 217 -5.22 2.23 6.82
N SER A 218 -3.95 2.49 7.09
CA SER A 218 -3.16 1.68 8.00
C SER A 218 -3.85 1.48 9.35
N LEU A 219 -3.90 0.24 9.82
CA LEU A 219 -4.24 -0.07 11.19
C LEU A 219 -3.06 0.23 12.11
N GLY A 220 -1.86 0.00 11.63
CA GLY A 220 -0.61 0.12 12.37
C GLY A 220 -0.35 -1.08 13.27
N TYR A 221 0.70 -0.99 14.09
CA TYR A 221 1.02 -2.05 15.04
C TYR A 221 -0.07 -2.21 16.10
N PRO A 222 -0.14 -3.38 16.80
CA PRO A 222 -1.17 -3.63 17.83
C PRO A 222 -1.30 -2.53 18.89
N ARG A 223 -0.21 -1.83 19.21
CA ARG A 223 -0.22 -0.67 20.13
C ARG A 223 -0.82 0.61 19.55
N HIS A 224 -1.07 0.66 18.24
CA HIS A 224 -1.54 1.87 17.55
C HIS A 224 -3.06 1.94 17.43
N TRP A 225 -3.80 0.91 17.82
CA TRP A 225 -5.26 0.88 17.69
C TRP A 225 -5.95 0.19 18.87
N ARG A 226 -7.21 0.53 19.06
CA ARG A 226 -8.07 0.01 20.13
C ARG A 226 -8.63 -1.36 19.72
N GLN A 227 -7.93 -2.45 20.10
CA GLN A 227 -8.35 -3.82 19.79
C GLN A 227 -9.68 -4.20 20.48
N ASP A 228 -9.94 -3.62 21.64
CA ASP A 228 -11.18 -3.81 22.41
C ASP A 228 -12.43 -3.31 21.68
N LEU A 229 -12.30 -2.39 20.71
CA LEU A 229 -13.41 -1.89 19.90
C LEU A 229 -13.71 -2.76 18.67
N GLY A 230 -12.90 -3.78 18.41
CA GLY A 230 -13.02 -4.65 17.24
C GLY A 230 -12.58 -4.00 15.93
N ILE A 231 -12.38 -4.85 14.93
CA ILE A 231 -11.84 -4.44 13.62
C ILE A 231 -12.83 -3.59 12.82
N ASP A 232 -14.13 -3.77 13.02
CA ASP A 232 -15.17 -3.12 12.20
C ASP A 232 -15.11 -1.59 12.27
N LEU A 233 -14.78 -1.03 13.43
CA LEU A 233 -14.60 0.42 13.59
C LEU A 233 -13.37 0.96 12.86
N HIS A 234 -12.48 0.06 12.44
CA HIS A 234 -11.26 0.43 11.74
C HIS A 234 -11.38 0.26 10.22
N LEU A 235 -12.46 -0.34 9.72
CA LEU A 235 -12.73 -0.42 8.30
C LEU A 235 -13.08 0.96 7.73
N ARG A 236 -12.61 1.23 6.52
CA ARG A 236 -12.91 2.45 5.77
C ARG A 236 -13.87 2.14 4.64
N THR A 237 -14.98 2.86 4.54
CA THR A 237 -15.84 2.79 3.36
C THR A 237 -15.20 3.58 2.22
N ILE A 238 -14.85 2.88 1.15
CA ILE A 238 -14.28 3.50 -0.05
C ILE A 238 -15.40 3.91 -1.00
N LEU A 239 -16.37 3.03 -1.22
CA LEU A 239 -17.59 3.30 -2.02
C LEU A 239 -18.82 2.75 -1.28
N PRO A 240 -19.97 3.45 -1.32
CA PRO A 240 -20.12 4.82 -1.85
C PRO A 240 -19.26 5.83 -1.10
N GLU A 241 -19.19 7.04 -1.64
CA GLU A 241 -18.51 8.13 -0.94
C GLU A 241 -19.12 8.30 0.47
N PRO A 242 -18.30 8.42 1.53
CA PRO A 242 -18.82 8.63 2.87
C PRO A 242 -19.72 9.86 2.92
N ASP A 243 -20.82 9.78 3.66
CA ASP A 243 -21.68 10.93 3.96
C ASP A 243 -20.82 12.00 4.67
N PRO A 244 -20.70 13.22 4.14
CA PRO A 244 -19.93 14.29 4.75
C PRO A 244 -20.48 14.67 6.14
N ASP A 245 -21.77 14.44 6.39
CA ASP A 245 -22.43 14.72 7.65
C ASP A 245 -22.42 13.52 8.62
N ALA A 246 -21.93 12.37 8.18
CA ALA A 246 -21.78 11.22 9.06
C ALA A 246 -20.82 11.54 10.21
N PRO A 247 -21.13 11.11 11.46
CA PRO A 247 -20.24 11.32 12.58
C PRO A 247 -18.86 10.75 12.24
N SER A 248 -17.85 11.60 12.21
CA SER A 248 -16.47 11.18 11.97
C SER A 248 -16.01 10.34 13.16
N VAL A 249 -15.89 9.04 12.97
CA VAL A 249 -15.19 8.19 13.94
C VAL A 249 -13.76 8.72 14.05
N PRO A 250 -13.24 8.99 15.27
CA PRO A 250 -11.87 9.46 15.43
C PRO A 250 -10.91 8.55 14.65
N ARG A 251 -10.13 9.14 13.75
CA ARG A 251 -9.28 8.41 12.81
C ARG A 251 -8.17 7.61 13.48
N TYR A 252 -7.82 8.01 14.69
CA TYR A 252 -6.84 7.33 15.53
C TYR A 252 -7.44 7.06 16.90
N LEU A 253 -7.67 5.79 17.18
CA LEU A 253 -8.16 5.29 18.45
C LEU A 253 -7.07 4.60 19.28
N GLY A 254 -5.82 4.82 18.94
CA GLY A 254 -4.69 4.27 19.70
C GLY A 254 -4.66 4.80 21.14
N PRO A 255 -3.92 4.12 22.05
CA PRO A 255 -3.73 4.60 23.40
C PRO A 255 -3.16 6.03 23.37
N ARG A 256 -3.71 6.92 24.19
CA ARG A 256 -3.12 8.25 24.35
C ARG A 256 -1.66 8.04 24.82
N PRO A 257 -0.68 8.75 24.25
CA PRO A 257 0.65 8.74 24.82
C PRO A 257 0.54 9.19 26.28
N PRO A 258 1.33 8.59 27.19
CA PRO A 258 1.35 8.96 28.60
C PRO A 258 1.72 10.42 28.80
#